data_92bd08523c8ce1c96247ad92e39b0119
#
_entry.id   92bd08523c8ce1c96247ad92e39b0119
#
_cell.length_a   1.000
_cell.length_b   1.000
_cell.length_c   1.000
_cell.angle_alpha   90.00
_cell.angle_beta   90.00
_cell.angle_gamma   90.00
#
_symmetry.space_group_name_H-M   'P 1'
#
loop_
_entity.id
_entity.type
_entity.pdbx_description
1 polymer ?
#
loop_
_entity_poly.entity_id
_entity_poly.type
_entity_poly.pdbx_seq_one_letter_code
_entity_poly.pdbx_strand_id
1 'polypeptide(L)'
;TMIAKLCSWGRNRESAIANMTRALREYKILGIKTTIPFHLSVLHNKTFLGGNYDTTFIDTKIDKEELSRKKNSDPTVAVIAAALKHFEEEKEAAARATTVPLVGESLWKHYGKLQMAANNF
;
A
#
# COMPACT_ATOMS: atom_id res chain seq x y z
N THR A 1 25.74 -1.41 1.32
CA THR A 1 24.66 -0.74 0.58
C THR A 1 23.82 -1.68 -0.28
N MET A 2 24.28 -2.89 -0.61
CA MET A 2 23.47 -3.92 -1.25
C MET A 2 22.72 -4.71 -0.17
N ILE A 3 21.37 -4.63 -0.18
CA ILE A 3 20.53 -5.26 0.84
C ILE A 3 20.13 -6.67 0.40
N ALA A 4 19.78 -6.82 -0.87
CA ALA A 4 19.33 -8.08 -1.43
C ALA A 4 19.71 -8.17 -2.92
N LYS A 5 19.83 -9.40 -3.41
CA LYS A 5 20.03 -9.73 -4.83
C LYS A 5 18.91 -10.66 -5.28
N LEU A 6 18.09 -10.17 -6.22
CA LEU A 6 17.03 -10.96 -6.82
C LEU A 6 17.51 -11.53 -8.15
N CYS A 7 17.33 -12.84 -8.36
CA CYS A 7 17.64 -13.51 -9.61
C CYS A 7 16.37 -14.21 -10.11
N SER A 8 16.13 -14.16 -11.41
CA SER A 8 15.07 -14.93 -12.06
C SER A 8 15.63 -15.76 -13.18
N TRP A 9 14.94 -16.85 -13.48
CA TRP A 9 15.30 -17.76 -14.57
C TRP A 9 14.10 -17.94 -15.50
N GLY A 10 14.38 -18.16 -16.78
CA GLY A 10 13.38 -18.46 -17.79
C GLY A 10 14.00 -19.24 -18.94
N ARG A 11 13.19 -20.01 -19.68
CA ARG A 11 13.66 -20.81 -20.84
C ARG A 11 14.18 -19.93 -21.97
N ASN A 12 13.68 -18.71 -22.07
CA ASN A 12 14.10 -17.69 -23.03
C ASN A 12 14.14 -16.32 -22.33
N ARG A 13 14.66 -15.32 -23.05
CA ARG A 13 14.77 -13.95 -22.55
C ARG A 13 13.44 -13.36 -22.11
N GLU A 14 12.39 -13.56 -22.91
CA GLU A 14 11.05 -13.02 -22.63
C GLU A 14 10.48 -13.59 -21.33
N SER A 15 10.55 -14.91 -21.15
CA SER A 15 10.06 -15.54 -19.92
C SER A 15 10.90 -15.13 -18.70
N ALA A 16 12.21 -14.95 -18.83
CA ALA A 16 13.06 -14.46 -17.76
C ALA A 16 12.69 -13.04 -17.34
N ILE A 17 12.43 -12.14 -18.32
CA ILE A 17 11.99 -10.75 -18.07
C ILE A 17 10.60 -10.73 -17.44
N ALA A 18 9.66 -11.55 -17.92
CA ALA A 18 8.32 -11.64 -17.33
C ALA A 18 8.37 -12.12 -15.88
N ASN A 19 9.17 -13.16 -15.59
CA ASN A 19 9.36 -13.66 -14.23
C ASN A 19 10.01 -12.64 -13.32
N MET A 20 11.03 -11.90 -13.80
CA MET A 20 11.68 -10.84 -13.03
C MET A 20 10.70 -9.71 -12.74
N THR A 21 9.92 -9.28 -13.73
CA THR A 21 8.93 -8.22 -13.58
C THR A 21 7.88 -8.58 -12.53
N ARG A 22 7.37 -9.82 -12.55
CA ARG A 22 6.43 -10.31 -11.55
C ARG A 22 7.08 -10.34 -10.16
N ALA A 23 8.26 -10.94 -10.06
CA ALA A 23 8.98 -11.05 -8.79
C ALA A 23 9.24 -9.67 -8.17
N LEU A 24 9.67 -8.67 -8.95
CA LEU A 24 9.89 -7.30 -8.47
C LEU A 24 8.61 -6.60 -8.00
N ARG A 25 7.45 -6.88 -8.62
CA ARG A 25 6.16 -6.32 -8.19
C ARG A 25 5.67 -6.92 -6.87
N GLU A 26 5.95 -8.19 -6.65
CA GLU A 26 5.58 -8.91 -5.43
C GLU A 26 6.58 -8.67 -4.29
N TYR A 27 7.82 -8.22 -4.62
CA TYR A 27 8.89 -8.05 -3.66
C TYR A 27 8.72 -6.77 -2.85
N LYS A 28 8.26 -6.90 -1.62
CA LYS A 28 7.97 -5.77 -0.73
C LYS A 28 9.12 -5.55 0.25
N ILE A 29 9.70 -4.35 0.21
CA ILE A 29 10.69 -3.87 1.18
C ILE A 29 10.13 -2.60 1.81
N LEU A 30 9.98 -2.59 3.11
CA LEU A 30 9.40 -1.47 3.86
C LEU A 30 10.50 -0.72 4.63
N GLY A 31 10.27 0.57 4.89
CA GLY A 31 11.13 1.41 5.72
C GLY A 31 12.32 2.05 5.00
N ILE A 32 12.63 1.65 3.76
CA ILE A 32 13.75 2.21 2.98
C ILE A 32 13.37 2.46 1.52
N LYS A 33 14.09 3.37 0.88
CA LYS A 33 13.99 3.57 -0.58
C LYS A 33 14.79 2.49 -1.30
N THR A 34 14.20 1.89 -2.34
CA THR A 34 14.79 0.80 -3.12
C THR A 34 14.91 1.16 -4.59
N THR A 35 15.73 0.43 -5.34
CA THR A 35 15.89 0.55 -6.79
C THR A 35 14.83 -0.25 -7.58
N ILE A 36 13.84 -0.87 -6.93
CA ILE A 36 12.79 -1.67 -7.58
C ILE A 36 12.07 -0.87 -8.69
N PRO A 37 11.61 0.38 -8.48
CA PRO A 37 10.93 1.14 -9.52
C PRO A 37 11.82 1.40 -10.74
N PHE A 38 13.12 1.64 -10.52
CA PHE A 38 14.10 1.79 -11.59
C PHE A 38 14.24 0.51 -12.42
N HIS A 39 14.39 -0.64 -11.76
CA HIS A 39 14.49 -1.94 -12.45
C HIS A 39 13.23 -2.26 -13.25
N LEU A 40 12.05 -1.97 -12.73
CA LEU A 40 10.80 -2.14 -13.46
C LEU A 40 10.74 -1.24 -14.72
N SER A 41 11.22 -0.01 -14.64
CA SER A 41 11.31 0.89 -15.81
C SER A 41 12.27 0.34 -16.88
N VAL A 42 13.44 -0.17 -16.48
CA VAL A 42 14.40 -0.81 -17.37
C VAL A 42 13.77 -2.02 -18.09
N LEU A 43 13.10 -2.89 -17.35
CA LEU A 43 12.49 -4.12 -17.89
C LEU A 43 11.33 -3.84 -18.87
N HIS A 44 10.71 -2.65 -18.79
CA HIS A 44 9.67 -2.22 -19.74
C HIS A 44 10.20 -1.42 -20.94
N ASN A 45 11.49 -1.08 -20.94
CA ASN A 45 12.08 -0.30 -22.02
C ASN A 45 12.24 -1.15 -23.29
N LYS A 46 11.77 -0.65 -24.44
CA LYS A 46 11.79 -1.36 -25.72
C LYS A 46 13.21 -1.71 -26.18
N THR A 47 14.19 -0.84 -25.93
CA THR A 47 15.59 -1.08 -26.27
C THR A 47 16.16 -2.24 -25.45
N PHE A 48 15.83 -2.29 -24.15
CA PHE A 48 16.23 -3.39 -23.28
C PHE A 48 15.57 -4.72 -23.70
N LEU A 49 14.26 -4.69 -24.01
CA LEU A 49 13.53 -5.88 -24.48
C LEU A 49 14.12 -6.43 -25.77
N GLY A 50 14.50 -5.57 -26.72
CA GLY A 50 15.12 -5.96 -27.98
C GLY A 50 16.55 -6.45 -27.87
N GLY A 51 17.22 -6.31 -26.72
CA GLY A 51 18.59 -6.75 -26.48
C GLY A 51 19.68 -5.81 -27.07
N ASN A 52 19.29 -4.71 -27.68
CA ASN A 52 20.22 -3.75 -28.36
C ASN A 52 20.61 -2.64 -27.38
N TYR A 53 21.37 -2.93 -26.35
CA TYR A 53 21.84 -1.95 -25.37
C TYR A 53 23.33 -2.16 -25.06
N ASP A 54 23.98 -1.08 -24.71
CA ASP A 54 25.38 -0.99 -24.32
C ASP A 54 25.51 -0.44 -22.88
N THR A 55 26.74 -0.17 -22.47
CA THR A 55 27.05 0.40 -21.14
C THR A 55 26.50 1.81 -20.94
N THR A 56 26.21 2.55 -22.01
CA THR A 56 25.69 3.92 -21.98
C THR A 56 24.14 3.96 -21.92
N PHE A 57 23.48 2.81 -22.03
CA PHE A 57 22.03 2.68 -22.08
C PHE A 57 21.31 3.41 -20.95
N ILE A 58 21.83 3.29 -19.72
CA ILE A 58 21.20 3.90 -18.52
C ILE A 58 21.23 5.43 -18.62
N ASP A 59 22.31 5.98 -19.14
CA ASP A 59 22.50 7.45 -19.22
C ASP A 59 21.77 8.08 -20.40
N THR A 60 21.60 7.32 -21.49
CA THR A 60 21.06 7.86 -22.76
C THR A 60 19.59 7.53 -22.99
N LYS A 61 19.07 6.43 -22.45
CA LYS A 61 17.74 5.89 -22.76
C LYS A 61 16.78 5.83 -21.58
N ILE A 62 17.28 6.11 -20.36
CA ILE A 62 16.44 6.11 -19.16
C ILE A 62 16.35 7.54 -18.65
N ASP A 63 15.14 8.11 -18.75
CA ASP A 63 14.86 9.41 -18.18
C ASP A 63 14.68 9.28 -16.66
N LYS A 64 15.69 9.77 -15.94
CA LYS A 64 15.71 9.77 -14.46
C LYS A 64 14.62 10.67 -13.88
N GLU A 65 14.19 11.69 -14.63
CA GLU A 65 13.12 12.60 -14.20
C GLU A 65 11.75 11.96 -14.35
N GLU A 66 11.51 11.16 -15.39
CA GLU A 66 10.26 10.44 -15.58
C GLU A 66 10.01 9.39 -14.48
N LEU A 67 11.08 8.74 -14.02
CA LEU A 67 11.01 7.85 -12.86
C LEU A 67 10.57 8.56 -11.57
N SER A 68 11.02 9.78 -11.37
CA SER A 68 10.66 10.60 -10.21
C SER A 68 9.21 11.09 -10.30
N ARG A 69 8.70 11.40 -11.49
CA ARG A 69 7.33 11.84 -11.74
C ARG A 69 6.31 10.72 -11.56
N LYS A 70 6.58 9.52 -12.06
CA LYS A 70 5.70 8.35 -11.88
C LYS A 70 5.50 7.94 -10.42
N LYS A 71 6.42 8.32 -9.54
CA LYS A 71 6.34 8.03 -8.11
C LYS A 71 5.25 8.83 -7.37
N ASN A 72 4.81 9.96 -7.95
CA ASN A 72 3.95 10.94 -7.25
C ASN A 72 2.52 11.03 -7.77
N SER A 73 2.09 10.19 -8.71
CA SER A 73 0.84 10.44 -9.41
C SER A 73 0.06 9.18 -9.82
N ASP A 74 -0.21 8.31 -8.86
CA ASP A 74 -1.41 7.48 -9.01
C ASP A 74 -2.49 8.07 -8.11
N PRO A 75 -3.37 8.95 -8.64
CA PRO A 75 -4.45 9.56 -7.88
C PRO A 75 -5.38 8.50 -7.30
N THR A 76 -5.45 7.32 -7.91
CA THR A 76 -6.27 6.19 -7.45
C THR A 76 -5.78 5.67 -6.09
N VAL A 77 -4.46 5.55 -5.91
CA VAL A 77 -3.87 5.13 -4.62
C VAL A 77 -4.13 6.17 -3.53
N ALA A 78 -4.03 7.47 -3.87
CA ALA A 78 -4.32 8.54 -2.93
C ALA A 78 -5.81 8.55 -2.52
N VAL A 79 -6.72 8.33 -3.47
CA VAL A 79 -8.17 8.25 -3.21
C VAL A 79 -8.49 7.02 -2.35
N ILE A 80 -7.93 5.85 -2.65
CA ILE A 80 -8.14 4.64 -1.86
C ILE A 80 -7.58 4.82 -0.44
N ALA A 81 -6.39 5.40 -0.28
CA ALA A 81 -5.81 5.66 1.03
C ALA A 81 -6.65 6.65 1.84
N ALA A 82 -7.18 7.70 1.21
CA ALA A 82 -8.08 8.66 1.85
C ALA A 82 -9.40 8.01 2.27
N ALA A 83 -9.98 7.15 1.43
CA ALA A 83 -11.22 6.42 1.73
C ALA A 83 -11.02 5.45 2.90
N LEU A 84 -9.92 4.70 2.93
CA LEU A 84 -9.60 3.79 4.03
C LEU A 84 -9.41 4.55 5.34
N LYS A 85 -8.69 5.68 5.32
CA LYS A 85 -8.49 6.52 6.49
C LYS A 85 -9.82 7.07 7.01
N HIS A 86 -10.68 7.57 6.14
CA HIS A 86 -12.01 8.03 6.51
C HIS A 86 -12.85 6.92 7.15
N PHE A 87 -12.82 5.71 6.59
CA PHE A 87 -13.52 4.57 7.15
C PHE A 87 -12.99 4.16 8.54
N GLU A 88 -11.67 4.21 8.75
CA GLU A 88 -11.06 3.96 10.06
C GLU A 88 -11.47 5.03 11.07
N GLU A 89 -11.47 6.30 10.69
CA GLU A 89 -11.92 7.43 11.53
C GLU A 89 -13.40 7.32 11.91
N GLU A 90 -14.27 6.94 10.96
CA GLU A 90 -15.69 6.69 11.24
C GLU A 90 -15.89 5.51 12.20
N LYS A 91 -15.16 4.43 12.00
CA LYS A 91 -15.21 3.25 12.87
C LYS A 91 -14.76 3.57 14.29
N GLU A 92 -13.68 4.36 14.43
CA GLU A 92 -13.22 4.83 15.74
C GLU A 92 -14.22 5.79 16.39
N ALA A 93 -14.81 6.70 15.62
CA ALA A 93 -15.85 7.62 16.12
C ALA A 93 -17.09 6.86 16.59
N ALA A 94 -17.54 5.86 15.83
CA ALA A 94 -18.64 4.97 16.22
C ALA A 94 -18.31 4.18 17.49
N ALA A 95 -17.09 3.66 17.63
CA ALA A 95 -16.65 2.96 18.82
C ALA A 95 -16.61 3.87 20.06
N ARG A 96 -16.17 5.13 19.88
CA ARG A 96 -16.20 6.15 20.96
C ARG A 96 -17.63 6.56 21.35
N ALA A 97 -18.53 6.63 20.38
CA ALA A 97 -19.93 6.95 20.63
C ALA A 97 -20.65 5.84 21.40
N THR A 98 -20.20 4.58 21.24
CA THR A 98 -20.78 3.43 21.96
C THR A 98 -20.24 3.33 23.40
N THR A 99 -19.11 3.93 23.71
CA THR A 99 -18.59 4.11 25.06
C THR A 99 -19.15 5.43 25.63
N VAL A 100 -20.45 5.47 25.88
CA VAL A 100 -21.01 6.47 26.78
C VAL A 100 -20.42 6.13 28.18
N PRO A 101 -19.61 7.00 28.77
CA PRO A 101 -19.21 6.78 30.14
C PRO A 101 -20.48 6.88 30.97
N LEU A 102 -20.91 5.80 31.58
CA LEU A 102 -21.89 5.81 32.66
C LEU A 102 -21.26 6.54 33.86
N VAL A 103 -21.10 7.85 33.69
CA VAL A 103 -20.67 8.71 34.79
C VAL A 103 -21.85 8.79 35.75
N GLY A 104 -21.75 8.02 36.81
CA GLY A 104 -22.49 8.31 38.04
C GLY A 104 -23.59 7.34 38.49
N GLU A 105 -24.12 6.45 37.65
CA GLU A 105 -25.09 5.47 38.13
C GLU A 105 -24.64 4.03 37.81
N SER A 106 -24.62 3.16 38.85
CA SER A 106 -24.32 1.75 38.60
C SER A 106 -25.50 1.08 37.86
N LEU A 107 -25.19 0.13 36.97
CA LEU A 107 -26.18 -0.60 36.14
C LEU A 107 -27.37 -1.12 36.95
N TRP A 108 -27.16 -1.60 38.18
CA TRP A 108 -28.23 -2.10 39.03
C TRP A 108 -29.22 -1.00 39.48
N LYS A 109 -28.76 0.24 39.68
CA LYS A 109 -29.63 1.39 39.97
C LYS A 109 -30.49 1.77 38.78
N HIS A 110 -29.90 1.71 37.56
CA HIS A 110 -30.66 1.94 36.34
C HIS A 110 -31.73 0.88 36.11
N TYR A 111 -31.40 -0.40 36.30
CA TYR A 111 -32.37 -1.49 36.24
C TYR A 111 -33.47 -1.37 37.34
N GLY A 112 -33.11 -0.96 38.55
CA GLY A 112 -34.04 -0.73 39.62
C GLY A 112 -35.09 0.37 39.31
N LYS A 113 -34.66 1.46 38.69
CA LYS A 113 -35.56 2.53 38.23
C LYS A 113 -36.53 2.05 37.13
N LEU A 114 -36.04 1.25 36.19
CA LEU A 114 -36.87 0.69 35.12
C LEU A 114 -37.94 -0.28 35.67
N GLN A 115 -37.59 -1.12 36.63
CA GLN A 115 -38.56 -2.04 37.28
C GLN A 115 -39.60 -1.29 38.12
N MET A 116 -39.22 -0.22 38.83
CA MET A 116 -40.17 0.61 39.58
C MET A 116 -41.14 1.34 38.63
N ALA A 117 -40.68 1.77 37.47
CA ALA A 117 -41.53 2.41 36.46
C ALA A 117 -42.51 1.40 35.82
N ALA A 118 -42.14 0.13 35.69
CA ALA A 118 -42.96 -0.91 35.09
C ALA A 118 -44.04 -1.48 36.06
N ASN A 119 -43.85 -1.34 37.37
CA ASN A 119 -44.77 -1.86 38.39
C ASN A 119 -45.81 -0.84 38.87
N ASN A 120 -45.86 0.35 38.32
CA ASN A 120 -46.84 1.40 38.66
C ASN A 120 -48.04 1.49 37.69
N PHE A 121 -48.42 0.34 37.09
CA PHE A 121 -49.67 0.15 36.37
C PHE A 121 -50.47 -0.97 36.93
#